data_9db779f7f5e06e29ae9eea33ef74d81d
#
_entry.id   9db779f7f5e06e29ae9eea33ef74d81d
#
_cell.length_a   1.000
_cell.length_b   1.000
_cell.length_c   1.000
_cell.angle_alpha   90.00
_cell.angle_beta   90.00
_cell.angle_gamma   90.00
#
_symmetry.space_group_name_H-M   'P 1'
#
loop_
_entity.id
_entity.type
_entity.pdbx_description
1 polymer ?
#
loop_
_entity_poly.entity_id
_entity_poly.type
_entity_poly.pdbx_seq_one_letter_code
_entity_poly.pdbx_strand_id
1 'polypeptide(L)'
;MATNSTSLYCSNFPSSSPYTLTVTAVVNSQSTNGNTSNVTTTATITSGGVHFNGYSTPTLSVEYKDNNSTPNYVTKATKQVSAITSGTPSASVTWTGDVPHKADGTLSITVKAAWNYKNSGTGYAPFSGSVEVTLVPTTIPRAGTISAPESVVVATSNNTNVITATVTPQSTAYYHRITATCNGTDCMTPVWAEDNGYHGYVQDRQILLNTKTAVSATVLLTVTTYSAKDITSTVIGTNTVSVAATIDTSIIKPSITLVSMSISSTPIASNLVAGYGVASVNYNVMGGSGSNGDLLTSTVTLSKGSMATASATGSGSKSLLTNAVPESSSDYTLTATITAVDSRGAINSTTTSITVKGYTKPVITASAYRVDANNSSTADEAGAWAKVTFSATVKSLGNNSLQSLTAPYTGDVSGTLTTSPSWISIADNQGATIVVTATDRVTT
;
A
#
# COMPACT_ATOMS: atom_id res chain seq x y z
N MET A 1 -18.40 -47.09 13.55
CA MET A 1 -19.66 -47.87 13.62
C MET A 1 -20.56 -47.24 14.65
N ALA A 2 -21.83 -47.11 14.32
CA ALA A 2 -22.87 -46.71 15.30
C ALA A 2 -24.00 -47.76 15.24
N THR A 3 -24.52 -48.14 16.41
CA THR A 3 -25.56 -49.18 16.53
C THR A 3 -26.56 -48.75 17.61
N ASN A 4 -27.83 -48.97 17.35
CA ASN A 4 -28.89 -48.79 18.34
C ASN A 4 -29.98 -49.88 18.13
N SER A 5 -30.72 -50.23 19.21
CA SER A 5 -31.77 -51.19 19.14
C SER A 5 -32.96 -50.83 20.01
N THR A 6 -34.14 -51.35 19.69
CA THR A 6 -35.36 -51.20 20.50
C THR A 6 -36.13 -52.55 20.52
N SER A 7 -36.84 -52.81 21.62
CA SER A 7 -37.72 -53.94 21.74
C SER A 7 -39.11 -53.61 21.21
N LEU A 8 -39.68 -54.46 20.38
CA LEU A 8 -41.02 -54.32 19.84
C LEU A 8 -41.91 -55.45 20.37
N TYR A 9 -43.01 -55.08 20.95
CA TYR A 9 -43.97 -55.99 21.57
C TYR A 9 -45.21 -56.09 20.71
N CYS A 10 -45.62 -57.31 20.47
CA CYS A 10 -46.95 -57.56 19.95
C CYS A 10 -47.90 -57.83 21.12
N SER A 11 -49.05 -57.18 21.18
CA SER A 11 -49.98 -57.26 22.31
C SER A 11 -50.51 -58.66 22.59
N ASN A 12 -50.43 -59.58 21.64
CA ASN A 12 -50.88 -60.96 21.77
C ASN A 12 -49.77 -61.94 22.18
N PHE A 13 -48.53 -61.45 22.47
CA PHE A 13 -47.42 -62.26 22.88
C PHE A 13 -47.01 -61.93 24.32
N PRO A 14 -46.46 -62.88 25.07
CA PRO A 14 -45.92 -62.60 26.37
C PRO A 14 -44.87 -61.52 26.32
N SER A 15 -44.90 -60.57 27.26
CA SER A 15 -43.93 -59.45 27.35
C SER A 15 -42.48 -59.89 27.53
N SER A 16 -42.26 -61.17 27.84
CA SER A 16 -40.94 -61.78 28.04
C SER A 16 -40.22 -62.18 26.73
N SER A 17 -40.85 -62.04 25.55
CA SER A 17 -40.27 -62.49 24.28
C SER A 17 -40.44 -61.43 23.17
N PRO A 18 -39.91 -60.23 23.32
CA PRO A 18 -40.08 -59.19 22.36
C PRO A 18 -39.27 -59.47 21.07
N TYR A 19 -39.69 -58.87 19.94
CA TYR A 19 -38.83 -58.71 18.80
C TYR A 19 -37.86 -57.57 19.05
N THR A 20 -36.59 -57.75 18.68
CA THR A 20 -35.58 -56.67 18.77
C THR A 20 -35.37 -56.11 17.40
N LEU A 21 -35.65 -54.81 17.22
CA LEU A 21 -35.30 -54.07 16.03
C LEU A 21 -33.97 -53.34 16.25
N THR A 22 -32.99 -53.65 15.42
CA THR A 22 -31.64 -53.07 15.50
C THR A 22 -31.33 -52.29 14.20
N VAL A 23 -30.69 -51.15 14.34
CA VAL A 23 -30.09 -50.40 13.23
C VAL A 23 -28.58 -50.27 13.46
N THR A 24 -27.81 -50.51 12.44
CA THR A 24 -26.35 -50.33 12.41
C THR A 24 -25.97 -49.43 11.27
N ALA A 25 -25.00 -48.54 11.49
CA ALA A 25 -24.42 -47.72 10.47
C ALA A 25 -22.88 -47.72 10.59
N VAL A 26 -22.20 -47.91 9.46
CA VAL A 26 -20.74 -48.04 9.40
C VAL A 26 -20.22 -47.20 8.22
N VAL A 27 -19.17 -46.41 8.48
CA VAL A 27 -18.39 -45.81 7.41
C VAL A 27 -17.40 -46.88 6.88
N ASN A 28 -17.48 -47.22 5.61
CA ASN A 28 -16.58 -48.18 4.97
C ASN A 28 -15.29 -47.51 4.52
N SER A 29 -15.42 -46.33 3.87
CA SER A 29 -14.33 -45.54 3.34
C SER A 29 -14.75 -44.08 3.17
N GLN A 30 -13.77 -43.21 3.00
CA GLN A 30 -13.97 -41.80 2.67
C GLN A 30 -13.18 -41.40 1.43
N SER A 31 -13.79 -40.62 0.55
CA SER A 31 -13.14 -40.03 -0.62
C SER A 31 -12.86 -38.56 -0.35
N THR A 32 -11.59 -38.20 -0.13
CA THR A 32 -11.16 -36.82 0.06
C THR A 32 -11.46 -35.97 -1.17
N ASN A 33 -11.18 -36.49 -2.38
CA ASN A 33 -11.47 -35.79 -3.62
C ASN A 33 -12.97 -35.65 -3.89
N GLY A 34 -13.74 -36.73 -3.69
CA GLY A 34 -15.18 -36.71 -3.89
C GLY A 34 -15.98 -36.02 -2.81
N ASN A 35 -15.35 -35.71 -1.67
CA ASN A 35 -16.02 -35.20 -0.46
C ASN A 35 -17.20 -36.08 -0.04
N THR A 36 -17.03 -37.40 -0.06
CA THR A 36 -18.07 -38.38 0.25
C THR A 36 -17.58 -39.42 1.24
N SER A 37 -18.52 -39.97 2.02
CA SER A 37 -18.33 -41.21 2.80
C SER A 37 -19.14 -42.31 2.22
N ASN A 38 -18.52 -43.48 1.97
CA ASN A 38 -19.23 -44.71 1.66
C ASN A 38 -19.75 -45.31 2.96
N VAL A 39 -21.06 -45.44 3.06
CA VAL A 39 -21.74 -45.87 4.29
C VAL A 39 -22.58 -47.13 4.04
N THR A 40 -22.42 -48.10 4.90
CA THR A 40 -23.32 -49.27 4.96
C THR A 40 -24.23 -49.14 6.16
N THR A 41 -25.53 -49.29 5.93
CA THR A 41 -26.56 -49.27 6.96
C THR A 41 -27.38 -50.56 6.91
N THR A 42 -27.65 -51.15 8.06
CA THR A 42 -28.39 -52.41 8.16
C THR A 42 -29.49 -52.29 9.18
N ALA A 43 -30.71 -52.64 8.80
CA ALA A 43 -31.81 -52.87 9.71
C ALA A 43 -31.97 -54.38 9.92
N THR A 44 -32.10 -54.81 11.17
CA THR A 44 -32.30 -56.22 11.52
C THR A 44 -33.45 -56.33 12.51
N ILE A 45 -34.38 -57.24 12.25
CA ILE A 45 -35.40 -57.68 13.18
C ILE A 45 -35.07 -59.07 13.66
N THR A 46 -35.01 -59.29 14.97
CA THR A 46 -34.67 -60.58 15.58
C THR A 46 -35.80 -61.01 16.51
N SER A 47 -36.19 -62.24 16.46
CA SER A 47 -37.17 -62.81 17.41
C SER A 47 -36.55 -63.10 18.76
N GLY A 48 -37.26 -62.79 19.84
CA GLY A 48 -36.95 -63.18 21.22
C GLY A 48 -37.52 -64.54 21.59
N GLY A 49 -37.89 -65.36 20.60
CA GLY A 49 -38.48 -66.70 20.86
C GLY A 49 -39.90 -66.91 20.26
N VAL A 50 -40.48 -65.83 19.72
CA VAL A 50 -41.79 -65.92 19.04
C VAL A 50 -41.57 -65.92 17.51
N HIS A 51 -42.30 -66.78 16.83
CA HIS A 51 -42.15 -66.98 15.41
C HIS A 51 -43.46 -66.62 14.70
N PHE A 52 -43.38 -66.08 13.47
CA PHE A 52 -44.51 -65.92 12.58
C PHE A 52 -44.22 -66.60 11.22
N ASN A 53 -45.25 -67.05 10.59
CA ASN A 53 -45.14 -67.72 9.30
C ASN A 53 -46.30 -67.31 8.38
N GLY A 54 -46.00 -66.83 7.22
CA GLY A 54 -46.65 -67.00 5.91
C GLY A 54 -47.91 -66.19 5.55
N TYR A 55 -48.63 -65.54 6.39
CA TYR A 55 -49.91 -64.89 6.01
C TYR A 55 -49.91 -63.35 5.96
N SER A 56 -48.85 -62.72 6.36
CA SER A 56 -48.63 -61.28 6.19
C SER A 56 -47.17 -61.05 5.85
N THR A 57 -46.93 -60.10 5.00
CA THR A 57 -45.56 -59.73 4.58
C THR A 57 -45.17 -58.43 5.23
N PRO A 58 -44.71 -58.44 6.50
CA PRO A 58 -44.23 -57.26 7.16
C PRO A 58 -43.02 -56.67 6.42
N THR A 59 -42.90 -55.37 6.45
CA THR A 59 -41.82 -54.68 5.79
C THR A 59 -40.81 -54.20 6.80
N LEU A 60 -39.56 -54.55 6.59
CA LEU A 60 -38.37 -53.98 7.23
C LEU A 60 -37.75 -52.98 6.28
N SER A 61 -37.49 -51.76 6.77
CA SER A 61 -36.91 -50.70 5.99
C SER A 61 -35.71 -50.05 6.64
N VAL A 62 -34.80 -49.57 5.80
CA VAL A 62 -33.75 -48.61 6.16
C VAL A 62 -34.09 -47.28 5.50
N GLU A 63 -34.18 -46.26 6.36
CA GLU A 63 -34.36 -44.88 5.94
C GLU A 63 -33.16 -44.07 6.45
N TYR A 64 -32.75 -43.07 5.73
CA TYR A 64 -31.71 -42.14 6.21
C TYR A 64 -32.06 -40.67 5.93
N LYS A 65 -31.49 -39.79 6.72
CA LYS A 65 -31.38 -38.36 6.45
C LYS A 65 -29.96 -37.90 6.79
N ASP A 66 -29.51 -36.82 6.16
CA ASP A 66 -28.22 -36.20 6.46
C ASP A 66 -28.38 -34.69 6.66
N ASN A 67 -27.34 -34.07 7.19
CA ASN A 67 -27.34 -32.64 7.47
C ASN A 67 -26.88 -31.79 6.27
N ASN A 68 -26.79 -32.36 5.05
CA ASN A 68 -26.34 -31.72 3.84
C ASN A 68 -27.38 -31.78 2.71
N SER A 69 -27.46 -32.91 2.01
CA SER A 69 -28.24 -33.05 0.79
C SER A 69 -29.63 -33.66 1.00
N THR A 70 -29.84 -34.36 2.11
CA THR A 70 -31.05 -35.11 2.40
C THR A 70 -31.59 -34.82 3.81
N PRO A 71 -32.21 -33.62 4.04
CA PRO A 71 -32.63 -33.20 5.39
C PRO A 71 -33.84 -33.99 5.91
N ASN A 72 -34.58 -34.67 5.05
CA ASN A 72 -35.74 -35.48 5.40
C ASN A 72 -35.43 -36.97 5.20
N TYR A 73 -36.12 -37.83 5.97
CA TYR A 73 -35.96 -39.28 5.79
C TYR A 73 -36.33 -39.71 4.39
N VAL A 74 -35.44 -40.49 3.77
CA VAL A 74 -35.62 -41.15 2.50
C VAL A 74 -35.39 -42.66 2.67
N THR A 75 -36.35 -43.45 2.24
CA THR A 75 -36.23 -44.92 2.22
C THR A 75 -35.17 -45.36 1.24
N LYS A 76 -34.15 -46.07 1.68
CA LYS A 76 -33.03 -46.57 0.87
C LYS A 76 -33.13 -48.05 0.52
N ALA A 77 -33.66 -48.83 1.44
CA ALA A 77 -33.87 -50.23 1.20
C ALA A 77 -35.10 -50.74 1.95
N THR A 78 -35.80 -51.69 1.37
CA THR A 78 -36.93 -52.38 1.99
C THR A 78 -36.83 -53.87 1.74
N LYS A 79 -37.30 -54.64 2.68
CA LYS A 79 -37.44 -56.09 2.54
C LYS A 79 -38.78 -56.56 3.09
N GLN A 80 -39.55 -57.30 2.32
CA GLN A 80 -40.68 -58.04 2.82
C GLN A 80 -40.17 -59.30 3.54
N VAL A 81 -40.61 -59.50 4.73
CA VAL A 81 -40.19 -60.66 5.55
C VAL A 81 -41.35 -61.62 5.66
N SER A 82 -41.28 -62.75 4.97
CA SER A 82 -42.36 -63.75 4.88
C SER A 82 -42.45 -64.62 6.12
N ALA A 83 -41.37 -64.87 6.83
CA ALA A 83 -41.36 -65.64 8.06
C ALA A 83 -40.14 -65.30 8.95
N ILE A 84 -40.31 -65.45 10.25
CA ILE A 84 -39.23 -65.58 11.27
C ILE A 84 -39.51 -66.85 12.04
N THR A 85 -38.59 -67.83 11.93
CA THR A 85 -38.76 -69.18 12.48
C THR A 85 -37.60 -69.56 13.42
N SER A 86 -37.67 -70.67 14.09
CA SER A 86 -36.56 -71.15 14.95
C SER A 86 -35.27 -71.40 14.10
N GLY A 87 -35.39 -71.78 12.85
CA GLY A 87 -34.27 -71.98 11.94
C GLY A 87 -33.76 -70.69 11.29
N THR A 88 -34.57 -69.61 11.26
CA THR A 88 -34.23 -68.29 10.72
C THR A 88 -34.77 -67.24 11.70
N PRO A 89 -34.10 -67.02 12.87
CA PRO A 89 -34.65 -66.20 13.95
C PRO A 89 -34.53 -64.68 13.66
N SER A 90 -33.92 -64.30 12.52
CA SER A 90 -33.76 -62.89 12.19
C SER A 90 -33.91 -62.65 10.66
N ALA A 91 -34.23 -61.40 10.34
CA ALA A 91 -34.21 -60.92 8.94
C ALA A 91 -33.52 -59.54 8.92
N SER A 92 -32.76 -59.32 7.85
CA SER A 92 -32.02 -58.06 7.68
C SER A 92 -32.24 -57.49 6.28
N VAL A 93 -32.13 -56.16 6.21
CA VAL A 93 -32.03 -55.38 4.97
C VAL A 93 -30.89 -54.39 5.08
N THR A 94 -30.08 -54.29 4.03
CA THR A 94 -28.87 -53.47 4.00
C THR A 94 -28.93 -52.53 2.83
N TRP A 95 -28.44 -51.32 3.06
CA TRP A 95 -28.12 -50.38 2.00
C TRP A 95 -26.65 -49.93 2.16
N THR A 96 -25.96 -49.78 0.99
CA THR A 96 -24.61 -49.21 0.91
C THR A 96 -24.62 -48.15 -0.17
N GLY A 97 -24.02 -47.03 0.12
CA GLY A 97 -23.92 -45.89 -0.82
C GLY A 97 -23.04 -44.79 -0.36
N ASP A 98 -22.71 -43.90 -1.28
CA ASP A 98 -21.91 -42.71 -1.02
C ASP A 98 -22.81 -41.55 -0.56
N VAL A 99 -22.43 -40.94 0.56
CA VAL A 99 -23.12 -39.77 1.15
C VAL A 99 -22.18 -38.57 1.08
N PRO A 100 -22.59 -37.45 0.42
CA PRO A 100 -21.75 -36.28 0.29
C PRO A 100 -21.66 -35.51 1.63
N HIS A 101 -20.46 -35.04 1.96
CA HIS A 101 -20.22 -34.13 3.04
C HIS A 101 -20.62 -32.70 2.64
N LYS A 102 -20.79 -31.80 3.61
CA LYS A 102 -20.89 -30.35 3.40
C LYS A 102 -19.62 -29.81 2.78
N ALA A 103 -19.68 -28.58 2.28
CA ALA A 103 -18.53 -27.87 1.71
C ALA A 103 -17.35 -27.74 2.69
N ASP A 104 -17.62 -27.72 4.00
CA ASP A 104 -16.61 -27.69 5.06
C ASP A 104 -16.04 -29.08 5.42
N GLY A 105 -16.47 -30.14 4.74
CA GLY A 105 -16.03 -31.51 4.97
C GLY A 105 -16.76 -32.23 6.11
N THR A 106 -17.72 -31.62 6.77
CA THR A 106 -18.48 -32.25 7.85
C THR A 106 -19.67 -33.02 7.32
N LEU A 107 -20.06 -34.07 8.05
CA LEU A 107 -21.25 -34.86 7.77
C LEU A 107 -21.83 -35.44 9.06
N SER A 108 -23.14 -35.43 9.15
CA SER A 108 -23.89 -36.17 10.17
C SER A 108 -25.06 -36.88 9.52
N ILE A 109 -25.16 -38.16 9.72
CA ILE A 109 -26.18 -39.02 9.13
C ILE A 109 -27.02 -39.60 10.28
N THR A 110 -28.35 -39.50 10.18
CA THR A 110 -29.26 -40.23 11.06
C THR A 110 -29.90 -41.36 10.26
N VAL A 111 -29.71 -42.58 10.67
CA VAL A 111 -30.29 -43.79 10.08
C VAL A 111 -31.40 -44.30 10.94
N LYS A 112 -32.52 -44.64 10.30
CA LYS A 112 -33.69 -45.18 10.97
C LYS A 112 -34.01 -46.57 10.41
N ALA A 113 -34.07 -47.58 11.25
CA ALA A 113 -34.73 -48.85 10.93
C ALA A 113 -36.22 -48.75 11.30
N ALA A 114 -37.09 -49.18 10.39
CA ALA A 114 -38.51 -49.25 10.68
C ALA A 114 -39.06 -50.63 10.34
N TRP A 115 -39.93 -51.12 11.22
CA TRP A 115 -40.65 -52.37 11.08
C TRP A 115 -42.12 -52.08 11.03
N ASN A 116 -42.82 -52.65 10.07
CA ASN A 116 -44.26 -52.49 9.92
C ASN A 116 -44.92 -53.89 9.65
N TYR A 117 -45.52 -54.40 10.69
CA TYR A 117 -46.29 -55.62 10.62
C TYR A 117 -47.81 -55.27 10.62
N LYS A 118 -48.45 -55.47 9.47
CA LYS A 118 -49.89 -55.27 9.31
C LYS A 118 -50.56 -56.64 9.30
N ASN A 119 -51.38 -56.90 10.29
CA ASN A 119 -52.11 -58.16 10.36
C ASN A 119 -53.30 -58.21 9.36
N SER A 120 -53.45 -59.31 8.64
CA SER A 120 -54.65 -59.64 7.86
C SER A 120 -55.13 -61.07 8.15
N GLY A 121 -55.63 -61.30 9.35
CA GLY A 121 -56.38 -62.51 9.63
C GLY A 121 -55.67 -63.68 10.33
N THR A 122 -54.51 -63.48 10.96
CA THR A 122 -53.71 -64.55 11.61
C THR A 122 -53.82 -64.62 13.13
N GLY A 123 -54.65 -63.80 13.78
CA GLY A 123 -54.77 -63.79 15.23
C GLY A 123 -53.68 -62.95 15.94
N TYR A 124 -52.71 -62.39 15.21
CA TYR A 124 -51.69 -61.52 15.77
C TYR A 124 -52.09 -60.04 15.62
N ALA A 125 -51.98 -59.25 16.68
CA ALA A 125 -52.23 -57.84 16.59
C ALA A 125 -51.17 -57.17 15.74
N PRO A 126 -51.49 -56.11 14.95
CA PRO A 126 -50.51 -55.31 14.24
C PRO A 126 -49.50 -54.68 15.19
N PHE A 127 -48.20 -54.72 14.82
CA PHE A 127 -47.17 -53.99 15.57
C PHE A 127 -46.16 -53.34 14.64
N SER A 128 -45.77 -52.14 14.98
CA SER A 128 -44.81 -51.35 14.25
C SER A 128 -43.94 -50.59 15.18
N GLY A 129 -42.76 -50.21 14.72
CA GLY A 129 -41.85 -49.38 15.48
C GLY A 129 -40.65 -48.98 14.67
N SER A 130 -39.87 -48.09 15.23
CA SER A 130 -38.63 -47.64 14.60
C SER A 130 -37.57 -47.35 15.63
N VAL A 131 -36.32 -47.43 15.25
CA VAL A 131 -35.15 -47.05 16.03
C VAL A 131 -34.16 -46.27 15.17
N GLU A 132 -33.55 -45.31 15.74
CA GLU A 132 -32.60 -44.38 15.05
C GLU A 132 -31.21 -44.51 15.65
N VAL A 133 -30.19 -44.24 14.80
CA VAL A 133 -28.81 -44.07 15.23
C VAL A 133 -28.18 -42.92 14.42
N THR A 134 -27.41 -42.07 15.07
CA THR A 134 -26.65 -41.05 14.40
C THR A 134 -25.20 -41.50 14.22
N LEU A 135 -24.69 -41.36 12.98
CA LEU A 135 -23.32 -41.60 12.61
C LEU A 135 -22.69 -40.26 12.19
N VAL A 136 -21.58 -39.91 12.83
CA VAL A 136 -20.78 -38.74 12.48
C VAL A 136 -19.45 -39.24 11.95
N PRO A 137 -19.27 -39.27 10.63
CA PRO A 137 -17.98 -39.60 10.01
C PRO A 137 -16.90 -38.59 10.37
N THR A 138 -15.63 -38.98 10.26
CA THR A 138 -14.51 -38.04 10.39
C THR A 138 -14.65 -36.93 9.37
N THR A 139 -14.37 -35.70 9.76
CA THR A 139 -14.37 -34.55 8.84
C THR A 139 -13.34 -34.77 7.75
N ILE A 140 -13.76 -34.61 6.50
CA ILE A 140 -12.86 -34.68 5.34
C ILE A 140 -12.13 -33.33 5.22
N PRO A 141 -10.79 -33.30 5.27
CA PRO A 141 -10.02 -32.07 5.07
C PRO A 141 -10.33 -31.41 3.73
N ARG A 142 -10.46 -30.07 3.70
CA ARG A 142 -10.86 -29.34 2.50
C ARG A 142 -9.77 -28.35 2.05
N ALA A 143 -9.80 -27.11 2.50
CA ALA A 143 -8.79 -26.11 2.13
C ALA A 143 -7.53 -26.28 2.98
N GLY A 144 -6.36 -26.05 2.40
CA GLY A 144 -5.13 -25.83 3.17
C GLY A 144 -5.30 -24.60 4.07
N THR A 145 -4.70 -24.60 5.24
CA THR A 145 -4.64 -23.40 6.09
C THR A 145 -3.47 -22.52 5.67
N ILE A 146 -3.61 -21.21 5.84
CA ILE A 146 -2.56 -20.23 5.57
C ILE A 146 -2.23 -19.47 6.84
N SER A 147 -0.94 -19.24 7.08
CA SER A 147 -0.43 -18.42 8.20
C SER A 147 0.57 -17.39 7.67
N ALA A 148 0.65 -16.26 8.35
CA ALA A 148 1.58 -15.18 8.09
C ALA A 148 1.78 -14.37 9.38
N PRO A 149 2.78 -13.46 9.47
CA PRO A 149 2.89 -12.52 10.58
C PRO A 149 1.62 -11.67 10.73
N GLU A 150 1.26 -11.31 11.96
CA GLU A 150 0.12 -10.41 12.20
C GLU A 150 0.37 -9.00 11.65
N SER A 151 1.62 -8.55 11.72
CA SER A 151 2.04 -7.24 11.21
C SER A 151 3.47 -7.24 10.69
N VAL A 152 3.78 -6.30 9.82
CA VAL A 152 5.13 -6.03 9.29
C VAL A 152 5.38 -4.54 9.19
N VAL A 153 6.67 -4.16 9.32
CA VAL A 153 7.14 -2.80 9.04
C VAL A 153 7.91 -2.81 7.72
N VAL A 154 7.49 -1.97 6.79
CA VAL A 154 8.16 -1.77 5.50
C VAL A 154 9.19 -0.65 5.68
N ALA A 155 10.45 -1.03 5.77
CA ALA A 155 11.59 -0.13 5.98
C ALA A 155 12.62 -0.15 4.82
N THR A 156 12.29 -0.83 3.72
CA THR A 156 13.11 -0.85 2.51
C THR A 156 12.24 -0.77 1.25
N SER A 157 12.85 -0.50 0.10
CA SER A 157 12.19 -0.48 -1.21
C SER A 157 12.93 -1.35 -2.25
N ASN A 158 13.70 -2.33 -1.78
CA ASN A 158 14.69 -3.08 -2.57
C ASN A 158 14.19 -4.43 -3.09
N ASN A 159 12.89 -4.65 -3.20
CA ASN A 159 12.26 -5.93 -3.53
C ASN A 159 12.57 -7.03 -2.49
N THR A 160 12.67 -6.65 -1.22
CA THR A 160 12.86 -7.60 -0.13
C THR A 160 11.53 -8.28 0.23
N ASN A 161 11.57 -9.58 0.48
CA ASN A 161 10.41 -10.30 0.98
C ASN A 161 10.14 -9.89 2.44
N VAL A 162 9.06 -9.15 2.67
CA VAL A 162 8.68 -8.65 4.01
C VAL A 162 7.56 -9.46 4.64
N ILE A 163 6.76 -10.16 3.82
CA ILE A 163 5.75 -11.10 4.31
C ILE A 163 6.07 -12.46 3.71
N THR A 164 6.17 -13.48 4.58
CA THR A 164 6.20 -14.88 4.20
C THR A 164 4.88 -15.51 4.62
N ALA A 165 4.11 -15.96 3.64
CA ALA A 165 2.91 -16.76 3.86
C ALA A 165 3.29 -18.24 3.83
N THR A 166 2.85 -19.01 4.83
CA THR A 166 3.07 -20.45 4.90
C THR A 166 1.74 -21.17 4.80
N VAL A 167 1.64 -22.13 3.89
CA VAL A 167 0.48 -23.01 3.73
C VAL A 167 0.73 -24.32 4.43
N THR A 168 -0.22 -24.77 5.25
CA THR A 168 -0.26 -26.13 5.79
C THR A 168 -1.33 -26.91 5.03
N PRO A 169 -0.92 -27.85 4.15
CA PRO A 169 -1.87 -28.68 3.40
C PRO A 169 -2.66 -29.58 4.36
N GLN A 170 -3.95 -29.71 4.11
CA GLN A 170 -4.82 -30.68 4.83
C GLN A 170 -4.81 -32.04 4.14
N SER A 171 -4.32 -32.13 2.89
CA SER A 171 -4.12 -33.35 2.13
C SER A 171 -3.04 -33.14 1.10
N THR A 172 -2.18 -34.11 0.90
CA THR A 172 -1.15 -34.12 -0.16
C THR A 172 -1.72 -34.39 -1.56
N ALA A 173 -3.02 -34.71 -1.66
CA ALA A 173 -3.71 -34.92 -2.94
C ALA A 173 -4.14 -33.60 -3.61
N TYR A 174 -3.97 -32.46 -2.93
CA TYR A 174 -4.44 -31.16 -3.41
C TYR A 174 -3.28 -30.22 -3.70
N TYR A 175 -3.58 -29.23 -4.52
CA TYR A 175 -2.66 -28.17 -4.93
C TYR A 175 -3.14 -26.83 -4.37
N HIS A 176 -2.20 -26.04 -3.88
CA HIS A 176 -2.50 -24.79 -3.16
C HIS A 176 -1.92 -23.60 -3.91
N ARG A 177 -2.77 -22.66 -4.32
CA ARG A 177 -2.34 -21.44 -4.98
C ARG A 177 -2.49 -20.26 -4.03
N ILE A 178 -1.40 -19.52 -3.83
CA ILE A 178 -1.38 -18.31 -3.00
C ILE A 178 -1.53 -17.08 -3.89
N THR A 179 -2.39 -16.17 -3.48
CA THR A 179 -2.53 -14.81 -4.01
C THR A 179 -2.48 -13.81 -2.86
N ALA A 180 -2.11 -12.57 -3.17
CA ALA A 180 -2.15 -11.49 -2.19
C ALA A 180 -2.68 -10.21 -2.81
N THR A 181 -3.52 -9.50 -2.06
CA THR A 181 -3.94 -8.14 -2.41
C THR A 181 -3.53 -7.16 -1.31
N CYS A 182 -3.14 -5.96 -1.71
CA CYS A 182 -2.86 -4.84 -0.81
C CYS A 182 -3.92 -3.77 -1.05
N ASN A 183 -4.74 -3.49 -0.05
CA ASN A 183 -5.89 -2.60 -0.17
C ASN A 183 -6.80 -2.94 -1.37
N GLY A 184 -6.98 -4.24 -1.66
CA GLY A 184 -7.81 -4.74 -2.74
C GLY A 184 -7.14 -4.81 -4.13
N THR A 185 -5.89 -4.40 -4.27
CA THR A 185 -5.11 -4.50 -5.52
C THR A 185 -4.07 -5.61 -5.40
N ASP A 186 -3.89 -6.40 -6.46
CA ASP A 186 -2.89 -7.48 -6.48
C ASP A 186 -1.50 -6.95 -6.15
N CYS A 187 -0.84 -7.58 -5.19
CA CYS A 187 0.50 -7.22 -4.73
C CYS A 187 1.48 -8.40 -4.70
N MET A 188 1.11 -9.51 -5.32
CA MET A 188 1.95 -10.69 -5.47
C MET A 188 1.64 -11.38 -6.79
N THR A 189 2.67 -11.84 -7.50
CA THR A 189 2.45 -12.79 -8.58
C THR A 189 1.92 -14.10 -7.97
N PRO A 190 0.76 -14.62 -8.41
CA PRO A 190 0.20 -15.85 -7.88
C PRO A 190 1.17 -17.03 -8.04
N VAL A 191 1.35 -17.81 -6.96
CA VAL A 191 2.28 -18.96 -6.94
C VAL A 191 1.57 -20.22 -6.51
N TRP A 192 2.00 -21.36 -7.05
CA TRP A 192 1.67 -22.67 -6.50
C TRP A 192 2.59 -22.93 -5.31
N ALA A 193 2.00 -23.13 -4.14
CA ALA A 193 2.76 -23.20 -2.90
C ALA A 193 3.73 -24.38 -2.85
N GLU A 194 3.38 -25.49 -3.49
CA GLU A 194 4.21 -26.71 -3.55
C GLU A 194 5.56 -26.46 -4.22
N ASP A 195 5.62 -25.59 -5.22
CA ASP A 195 6.84 -25.25 -5.94
C ASP A 195 7.85 -24.50 -5.06
N ASN A 196 7.37 -23.83 -4.01
CA ASN A 196 8.15 -23.01 -3.09
C ASN A 196 8.21 -23.60 -1.67
N GLY A 197 8.00 -24.90 -1.50
CA GLY A 197 7.97 -25.52 -0.17
C GLY A 197 6.80 -25.03 0.68
N TYR A 198 5.64 -24.81 0.06
CA TYR A 198 4.42 -24.29 0.69
C TYR A 198 4.52 -22.84 1.17
N HIS A 199 5.33 -22.02 0.52
CA HIS A 199 5.50 -20.61 0.84
C HIS A 199 5.08 -19.69 -0.31
N GLY A 200 4.60 -18.49 0.08
CA GLY A 200 4.39 -17.35 -0.80
C GLY A 200 5.01 -16.11 -0.19
N TYR A 201 5.47 -15.16 -1.03
CA TYR A 201 6.21 -13.99 -0.58
C TYR A 201 5.62 -12.72 -1.12
N VAL A 202 5.42 -11.71 -0.25
CA VAL A 202 5.07 -10.34 -0.65
C VAL A 202 6.27 -9.45 -0.39
N GLN A 203 6.67 -8.71 -1.42
CA GLN A 203 7.81 -7.82 -1.37
C GLN A 203 7.42 -6.42 -0.88
N ASP A 204 8.34 -5.75 -0.19
CA ASP A 204 8.23 -4.37 0.27
C ASP A 204 7.76 -3.41 -0.83
N ARG A 205 8.39 -3.48 -2.00
CA ARG A 205 8.06 -2.63 -3.15
C ARG A 205 6.60 -2.78 -3.61
N GLN A 206 6.04 -3.99 -3.57
CA GLN A 206 4.65 -4.22 -3.98
C GLN A 206 3.66 -3.54 -3.01
N ILE A 207 3.97 -3.56 -1.72
CA ILE A 207 3.19 -2.85 -0.71
C ILE A 207 3.31 -1.33 -0.95
N LEU A 208 4.52 -0.81 -1.14
CA LEU A 208 4.77 0.61 -1.37
C LEU A 208 4.05 1.14 -2.63
N LEU A 209 4.02 0.38 -3.72
CA LEU A 209 3.30 0.76 -4.95
C LEU A 209 1.79 0.87 -4.75
N ASN A 210 1.23 0.09 -3.82
CA ASN A 210 -0.20 0.09 -3.52
C ASN A 210 -0.58 0.98 -2.32
N THR A 211 0.41 1.71 -1.73
CA THR A 211 0.20 2.60 -0.57
C THR A 211 0.80 3.99 -0.80
N LYS A 212 0.67 4.53 -2.03
CA LYS A 212 1.29 5.83 -2.40
C LYS A 212 0.85 7.01 -1.55
N THR A 213 -0.33 6.96 -0.98
CA THR A 213 -0.95 8.05 -0.21
C THR A 213 -1.21 7.68 1.26
N ALA A 214 -0.77 6.51 1.71
CA ALA A 214 -1.02 6.02 3.06
C ALA A 214 0.26 5.47 3.70
N VAL A 215 0.34 5.54 5.02
CA VAL A 215 1.44 4.99 5.83
C VAL A 215 1.14 3.60 6.37
N SER A 216 -0.02 3.04 6.02
CA SER A 216 -0.43 1.70 6.40
C SER A 216 -1.28 1.05 5.32
N ALA A 217 -1.27 -0.26 5.29
CA ALA A 217 -2.08 -1.08 4.40
C ALA A 217 -2.50 -2.38 5.09
N THR A 218 -3.57 -2.98 4.58
CA THR A 218 -3.91 -4.37 4.89
C THR A 218 -3.54 -5.24 3.69
N VAL A 219 -2.67 -6.21 3.91
CA VAL A 219 -2.35 -7.23 2.93
C VAL A 219 -3.19 -8.47 3.23
N LEU A 220 -4.11 -8.80 2.32
CA LEU A 220 -4.93 -10.00 2.40
C LEU A 220 -4.29 -11.10 1.58
N LEU A 221 -3.83 -12.14 2.25
CA LEU A 221 -3.30 -13.35 1.65
C LEU A 221 -4.42 -14.38 1.54
N THR A 222 -4.55 -15.01 0.39
CA THR A 222 -5.56 -16.04 0.12
C THR A 222 -4.88 -17.29 -0.39
N VAL A 223 -5.15 -18.44 0.23
CA VAL A 223 -4.84 -19.74 -0.34
C VAL A 223 -6.11 -20.33 -0.94
N THR A 224 -6.07 -20.69 -2.23
CA THR A 224 -7.11 -21.46 -2.89
C THR A 224 -6.59 -22.86 -3.14
N THR A 225 -7.32 -23.85 -2.67
CA THR A 225 -7.00 -25.27 -2.81
C THR A 225 -7.76 -25.85 -3.98
N TYR A 226 -7.06 -26.54 -4.86
CA TYR A 226 -7.58 -27.13 -6.11
C TYR A 226 -7.37 -28.65 -6.14
N SER A 227 -8.24 -29.35 -6.87
CA SER A 227 -8.12 -30.79 -7.09
C SER A 227 -6.98 -31.20 -8.03
N ALA A 228 -6.47 -30.28 -8.86
CA ALA A 228 -5.31 -30.45 -9.72
C ALA A 228 -4.52 -29.13 -9.80
N LYS A 229 -3.27 -29.17 -10.27
CA LYS A 229 -2.41 -27.97 -10.44
C LYS A 229 -2.84 -27.17 -11.69
N ASP A 230 -4.12 -26.79 -11.69
CA ASP A 230 -4.78 -26.03 -12.74
C ASP A 230 -5.87 -25.13 -12.13
N ILE A 231 -5.87 -23.85 -12.48
CA ILE A 231 -6.87 -22.88 -11.99
C ILE A 231 -8.29 -23.14 -12.51
N THR A 232 -8.44 -23.95 -13.54
CA THR A 232 -9.73 -24.37 -14.10
C THR A 232 -10.27 -25.63 -13.42
N SER A 233 -9.46 -26.31 -12.59
CA SER A 233 -9.87 -27.50 -11.87
C SER A 233 -10.82 -27.16 -10.71
N THR A 234 -11.44 -28.18 -10.11
CA THR A 234 -12.39 -27.99 -9.02
C THR A 234 -11.73 -27.32 -7.81
N VAL A 235 -12.31 -26.20 -7.39
CA VAL A 235 -11.92 -25.53 -6.14
C VAL A 235 -12.44 -26.35 -4.97
N ILE A 236 -11.52 -26.81 -4.13
CA ILE A 236 -11.81 -27.58 -2.91
C ILE A 236 -12.22 -26.65 -1.76
N GLY A 237 -11.62 -25.47 -1.71
CA GLY A 237 -11.91 -24.43 -0.73
C GLY A 237 -10.87 -23.33 -0.70
N THR A 238 -11.12 -22.30 0.11
CA THR A 238 -10.23 -21.15 0.30
C THR A 238 -10.06 -20.84 1.77
N ASN A 239 -8.89 -20.32 2.13
CA ASN A 239 -8.62 -19.69 3.43
C ASN A 239 -7.87 -18.39 3.26
N THR A 240 -8.01 -17.48 4.19
CA THR A 240 -7.39 -16.15 4.15
C THR A 240 -6.72 -15.81 5.46
N VAL A 241 -5.70 -14.96 5.39
CA VAL A 241 -5.09 -14.29 6.54
C VAL A 241 -4.77 -12.84 6.17
N SER A 242 -4.99 -11.93 7.11
CA SER A 242 -4.70 -10.51 6.96
C SER A 242 -3.43 -10.14 7.70
N VAL A 243 -2.57 -9.34 7.06
CA VAL A 243 -1.34 -8.79 7.63
C VAL A 243 -1.43 -7.28 7.64
N ALA A 244 -1.23 -6.66 8.79
CA ALA A 244 -1.13 -5.21 8.89
C ALA A 244 0.29 -4.78 8.47
N ALA A 245 0.40 -3.97 7.42
CA ALA A 245 1.67 -3.40 6.96
C ALA A 245 1.74 -1.92 7.32
N THR A 246 2.83 -1.50 7.97
CA THR A 246 3.11 -0.10 8.30
C THR A 246 4.37 0.34 7.58
N ILE A 247 4.36 1.54 7.00
CA ILE A 247 5.50 2.10 6.28
C ILE A 247 6.30 2.99 7.24
N ASP A 248 7.58 2.69 7.38
CA ASP A 248 8.50 3.54 8.15
C ASP A 248 8.90 4.77 7.33
N THR A 249 8.20 5.87 7.53
CA THR A 249 8.43 7.14 6.83
C THR A 249 9.75 7.83 7.24
N SER A 250 10.41 7.38 8.28
CA SER A 250 11.76 7.88 8.63
C SER A 250 12.83 7.34 7.66
N ILE A 251 12.58 6.16 7.11
CA ILE A 251 13.45 5.47 6.15
C ILE A 251 12.92 5.63 4.72
N ILE A 252 11.64 5.32 4.52
CA ILE A 252 10.94 5.47 3.23
C ILE A 252 10.49 6.93 3.07
N LYS A 253 11.40 7.76 2.64
CA LYS A 253 11.20 9.21 2.47
C LYS A 253 11.78 9.68 1.14
N PRO A 254 11.39 10.86 0.61
CA PRO A 254 11.96 11.40 -0.62
C PRO A 254 13.48 11.48 -0.55
N SER A 255 14.15 11.20 -1.65
CA SER A 255 15.58 11.45 -1.80
C SER A 255 15.80 12.79 -2.52
N ILE A 256 16.80 13.54 -2.07
CA ILE A 256 17.21 14.80 -2.68
C ILE A 256 18.71 14.67 -2.99
N THR A 257 19.06 14.75 -4.29
CA THR A 257 20.43 14.55 -4.77
C THR A 257 20.83 15.63 -5.77
N LEU A 258 22.08 15.64 -6.22
CA LEU A 258 22.65 16.60 -7.19
C LEU A 258 22.37 18.06 -6.79
N VAL A 259 22.45 18.34 -5.49
CA VAL A 259 22.12 19.66 -4.95
C VAL A 259 23.26 20.64 -5.19
N SER A 260 22.95 21.71 -5.87
CA SER A 260 23.93 22.79 -6.13
C SER A 260 23.26 24.15 -6.18
N MET A 261 24.06 25.18 -5.91
CA MET A 261 23.67 26.56 -6.10
C MET A 261 24.75 27.24 -6.94
N SER A 262 24.34 27.90 -8.03
CA SER A 262 25.25 28.52 -9.00
C SER A 262 24.77 29.90 -9.39
N ILE A 263 25.67 30.70 -9.96
CA ILE A 263 25.33 32.01 -10.51
C ILE A 263 24.58 31.79 -11.83
N SER A 264 23.36 32.34 -11.93
CA SER A 264 22.58 32.36 -13.18
C SER A 264 22.86 33.61 -14.00
N SER A 265 22.88 34.76 -13.33
CA SER A 265 23.28 36.02 -13.95
C SER A 265 23.92 36.96 -12.93
N THR A 266 24.83 37.79 -13.39
CA THR A 266 25.52 38.77 -12.55
C THR A 266 26.19 39.83 -13.45
N PRO A 267 26.23 41.10 -13.04
CA PRO A 267 26.97 42.12 -13.80
C PRO A 267 28.49 41.94 -13.75
N ILE A 268 29.01 41.24 -12.72
CA ILE A 268 30.45 40.99 -12.54
C ILE A 268 30.73 39.52 -12.69
N ALA A 269 31.52 39.13 -13.68
CA ALA A 269 31.84 37.73 -13.96
C ALA A 269 32.38 37.04 -12.70
N SER A 270 31.89 35.79 -12.50
CA SER A 270 32.29 34.90 -11.41
C SER A 270 31.96 35.37 -9.96
N ASN A 271 31.22 36.50 -9.82
CA ASN A 271 30.78 37.00 -8.52
C ASN A 271 29.28 37.24 -8.48
N LEU A 272 28.57 36.58 -7.58
CA LEU A 272 27.17 36.88 -7.33
C LEU A 272 27.09 38.19 -6.52
N VAL A 273 26.58 39.26 -7.12
CA VAL A 273 26.62 40.63 -6.55
C VAL A 273 25.31 40.94 -5.84
N ALA A 274 25.41 41.41 -4.60
CA ALA A 274 24.28 41.84 -3.79
C ALA A 274 23.45 42.93 -4.50
N GLY A 275 22.13 42.76 -4.50
CA GLY A 275 21.15 43.64 -5.18
C GLY A 275 20.99 43.44 -6.69
N TYR A 276 21.90 42.73 -7.36
CA TYR A 276 21.95 42.66 -8.83
C TYR A 276 22.07 41.26 -9.41
N GLY A 277 22.69 40.33 -8.66
CA GLY A 277 22.90 38.95 -9.14
C GLY A 277 21.71 38.05 -8.94
N VAL A 278 21.56 37.04 -9.80
CA VAL A 278 20.55 35.98 -9.71
C VAL A 278 21.26 34.64 -9.58
N ALA A 279 20.85 33.82 -8.60
CA ALA A 279 21.33 32.46 -8.45
C ALA A 279 20.32 31.43 -8.98
N SER A 280 20.82 30.26 -9.34
CA SER A 280 20.04 29.08 -9.66
C SER A 280 20.27 28.02 -8.60
N VAL A 281 19.19 27.46 -8.06
CA VAL A 281 19.21 26.29 -7.17
C VAL A 281 18.81 25.07 -8.00
N ASN A 282 19.71 24.10 -8.13
CA ASN A 282 19.51 22.89 -8.91
C ASN A 282 19.53 21.68 -7.98
N TYR A 283 18.62 20.74 -8.18
CA TYR A 283 18.55 19.50 -7.42
C TYR A 283 17.76 18.44 -8.20
N ASN A 284 17.93 17.18 -7.81
CA ASN A 284 17.11 16.07 -8.29
C ASN A 284 16.34 15.49 -7.11
N VAL A 285 15.07 15.17 -7.31
CA VAL A 285 14.19 14.64 -6.28
C VAL A 285 13.46 13.41 -6.77
N MET A 286 13.37 12.40 -5.90
CA MET A 286 12.61 11.17 -6.15
C MET A 286 11.73 10.85 -4.95
N GLY A 287 10.56 10.23 -5.20
CA GLY A 287 9.67 9.78 -4.14
C GLY A 287 10.28 8.68 -3.28
N GLY A 288 9.77 8.52 -2.07
CA GLY A 288 10.31 7.60 -1.07
C GLY A 288 10.28 6.11 -1.47
N SER A 289 9.37 5.70 -2.35
CA SER A 289 9.32 4.33 -2.89
C SER A 289 10.27 4.09 -4.07
N GLY A 290 11.06 5.09 -4.49
CA GLY A 290 11.93 5.02 -5.66
C GLY A 290 11.19 5.00 -7.00
N SER A 291 9.88 5.24 -7.02
CA SER A 291 9.06 5.30 -8.23
C SER A 291 8.61 6.75 -8.53
N ASN A 292 8.48 7.08 -9.82
CA ASN A 292 7.92 8.35 -10.25
C ASN A 292 6.44 8.45 -9.82
N GLY A 293 6.08 9.55 -9.17
CA GLY A 293 4.70 9.83 -8.78
C GLY A 293 4.40 9.77 -7.28
N ASP A 294 5.36 9.33 -6.43
CA ASP A 294 5.18 9.35 -4.97
C ASP A 294 5.54 10.71 -4.35
N LEU A 295 6.16 11.59 -5.12
CA LEU A 295 6.52 12.93 -4.65
C LEU A 295 5.35 13.88 -4.88
N LEU A 296 4.90 14.51 -3.80
CA LEU A 296 3.86 15.52 -3.86
C LEU A 296 4.43 16.88 -4.24
N THR A 297 5.37 17.39 -3.46
CA THR A 297 5.98 18.71 -3.67
C THR A 297 7.42 18.74 -3.19
N SER A 298 8.22 19.63 -3.80
CA SER A 298 9.47 20.11 -3.22
C SER A 298 9.45 21.64 -3.12
N THR A 299 9.97 22.18 -2.05
CA THR A 299 10.07 23.63 -1.79
C THR A 299 11.50 24.03 -1.56
N VAL A 300 11.84 25.24 -1.98
CA VAL A 300 13.15 25.87 -1.72
C VAL A 300 12.92 27.11 -0.90
N THR A 301 13.59 27.20 0.24
CA THR A 301 13.59 28.39 1.11
C THR A 301 14.99 28.97 1.19
N LEU A 302 15.12 30.28 1.02
CA LEU A 302 16.37 31.00 1.15
C LEU A 302 16.52 31.60 2.55
N SER A 303 17.75 31.58 3.08
CA SER A 303 18.09 32.26 4.36
C SER A 303 17.91 33.80 4.29
N LYS A 304 18.05 34.34 3.10
CA LYS A 304 17.84 35.77 2.80
C LYS A 304 17.26 35.91 1.40
N GLY A 305 16.40 36.92 1.20
CA GLY A 305 15.83 37.22 -0.09
C GLY A 305 14.61 36.41 -0.47
N SER A 306 14.22 36.46 -1.72
CA SER A 306 13.02 35.83 -2.27
C SER A 306 13.33 35.00 -3.51
N MET A 307 12.45 34.05 -3.79
CA MET A 307 12.49 33.20 -4.97
C MET A 307 11.52 33.70 -6.04
N ALA A 308 11.89 33.59 -7.31
CA ALA A 308 10.95 33.74 -8.42
C ALA A 308 9.96 32.56 -8.45
N THR A 309 10.45 31.34 -8.15
CA THR A 309 9.66 30.13 -8.00
C THR A 309 10.17 29.36 -6.79
N ALA A 310 9.32 29.22 -5.77
CA ALA A 310 9.72 28.61 -4.50
C ALA A 310 9.36 27.12 -4.39
N SER A 311 8.53 26.59 -5.29
CA SER A 311 8.07 25.21 -5.23
C SER A 311 8.04 24.55 -6.61
N ALA A 312 8.19 23.21 -6.61
CA ALA A 312 8.06 22.37 -7.78
C ALA A 312 7.37 21.07 -7.43
N THR A 313 6.72 20.45 -8.41
CA THR A 313 6.00 19.18 -8.22
C THR A 313 6.65 18.05 -9.04
N GLY A 314 6.37 16.81 -8.63
CA GLY A 314 6.83 15.60 -9.30
C GLY A 314 8.32 15.32 -9.11
N SER A 315 8.73 14.10 -9.45
CA SER A 315 10.12 13.64 -9.41
C SER A 315 10.97 14.22 -10.54
N GLY A 316 12.27 14.05 -10.44
CA GLY A 316 13.26 14.44 -11.45
C GLY A 316 14.02 15.71 -11.12
N SER A 317 14.80 16.18 -12.11
CA SER A 317 15.65 17.38 -11.97
C SER A 317 14.82 18.65 -11.93
N LYS A 318 15.18 19.56 -11.03
CA LYS A 318 14.56 20.86 -10.82
C LYS A 318 15.62 21.95 -10.88
N SER A 319 15.25 23.08 -11.45
CA SER A 319 16.06 24.31 -11.46
C SER A 319 15.16 25.49 -11.13
N LEU A 320 15.46 26.18 -10.03
CA LEU A 320 14.70 27.32 -9.55
C LEU A 320 15.61 28.56 -9.48
N LEU A 321 15.11 29.68 -9.97
CA LEU A 321 15.85 30.94 -9.96
C LEU A 321 15.45 31.80 -8.76
N THR A 322 16.43 32.43 -8.11
CA THR A 322 16.15 33.52 -7.17
C THR A 322 15.66 34.74 -7.93
N ASN A 323 15.00 35.68 -7.24
CA ASN A 323 15.03 37.08 -7.66
C ASN A 323 16.47 37.63 -7.49
N ALA A 324 16.68 38.88 -7.83
CA ALA A 324 17.94 39.53 -7.45
C ALA A 324 18.22 39.31 -5.95
N VAL A 325 19.42 38.82 -5.64
CA VAL A 325 19.78 38.56 -4.25
C VAL A 325 19.75 39.86 -3.44
N PRO A 326 19.44 39.83 -2.11
CA PRO A 326 19.29 41.02 -1.32
C PRO A 326 20.51 41.95 -1.34
N GLU A 327 20.25 43.23 -1.27
CA GLU A 327 21.31 44.26 -1.12
C GLU A 327 22.10 44.04 0.17
N SER A 328 23.40 44.27 0.11
CA SER A 328 24.30 44.26 1.25
C SER A 328 25.60 44.96 0.89
N SER A 329 26.13 45.76 1.77
CA SER A 329 27.46 46.36 1.66
C SER A 329 28.59 45.38 1.98
N SER A 330 28.30 44.32 2.69
CA SER A 330 29.23 43.27 3.10
C SER A 330 28.91 41.93 2.47
N ASP A 331 29.94 41.09 2.27
CA ASP A 331 29.76 39.70 1.83
C ASP A 331 28.89 38.92 2.80
N TYR A 332 28.08 37.99 2.26
CA TYR A 332 27.28 37.07 3.06
C TYR A 332 27.11 35.73 2.35
N THR A 333 26.75 34.70 3.11
CA THR A 333 26.37 33.38 2.59
C THR A 333 24.86 33.35 2.39
N LEU A 334 24.44 33.06 1.16
CA LEU A 334 23.05 32.73 0.84
C LEU A 334 22.89 31.20 0.88
N THR A 335 22.02 30.71 1.77
CA THR A 335 21.74 29.30 1.93
C THR A 335 20.37 29.00 1.40
N ALA A 336 20.27 27.98 0.55
CA ALA A 336 19.02 27.39 0.10
C ALA A 336 18.76 26.09 0.88
N THR A 337 17.60 25.98 1.49
CA THR A 337 17.08 24.76 2.08
C THR A 337 16.05 24.16 1.15
N ILE A 338 16.31 22.96 0.65
CA ILE A 338 15.40 22.18 -0.20
C ILE A 338 14.68 21.19 0.70
N THR A 339 13.36 21.23 0.72
CA THR A 339 12.51 20.28 1.46
C THR A 339 11.61 19.56 0.48
N ALA A 340 11.61 18.24 0.48
CA ALA A 340 10.71 17.41 -0.31
C ALA A 340 9.74 16.66 0.60
N VAL A 341 8.46 16.64 0.21
CA VAL A 341 7.38 15.93 0.91
C VAL A 341 6.73 15.00 -0.10
N ASP A 342 6.66 13.71 0.22
CA ASP A 342 5.97 12.74 -0.62
C ASP A 342 4.47 12.66 -0.31
N SER A 343 3.76 11.88 -1.11
CA SER A 343 2.32 11.69 -0.98
C SER A 343 1.88 10.98 0.31
N ARG A 344 2.82 10.39 1.08
CA ARG A 344 2.58 9.81 2.42
C ARG A 344 2.79 10.82 3.55
N GLY A 345 3.29 12.03 3.23
CA GLY A 345 3.70 13.02 4.22
C GLY A 345 5.12 12.81 4.76
N ALA A 346 5.90 11.86 4.22
CA ALA A 346 7.30 11.69 4.60
C ALA A 346 8.14 12.86 4.08
N ILE A 347 9.04 13.38 4.94
CA ILE A 347 9.80 14.59 4.67
C ILE A 347 11.31 14.30 4.65
N ASN A 348 11.99 14.90 3.69
CA ASN A 348 13.44 14.99 3.67
C ASN A 348 13.87 16.41 3.35
N SER A 349 15.03 16.83 3.88
CA SER A 349 15.54 18.19 3.72
C SER A 349 17.06 18.18 3.58
N THR A 350 17.57 19.09 2.75
CA THR A 350 19.01 19.31 2.57
C THR A 350 19.29 20.78 2.26
N THR A 351 20.56 21.18 2.36
CA THR A 351 20.96 22.56 2.14
C THR A 351 22.10 22.67 1.13
N THR A 352 22.16 23.80 0.44
CA THR A 352 23.30 24.23 -0.36
C THR A 352 23.50 25.74 -0.19
N SER A 353 24.68 26.26 -0.49
CA SER A 353 24.97 27.68 -0.28
C SER A 353 25.89 28.24 -1.34
N ILE A 354 25.85 29.55 -1.48
CA ILE A 354 26.74 30.32 -2.34
C ILE A 354 27.13 31.66 -1.61
N THR A 355 28.34 32.13 -1.87
CA THR A 355 28.78 33.44 -1.37
C THR A 355 28.23 34.55 -2.25
N VAL A 356 27.58 35.53 -1.64
CA VAL A 356 27.15 36.79 -2.28
C VAL A 356 28.14 37.87 -1.89
N LYS A 357 28.65 38.55 -2.89
CA LYS A 357 29.59 39.66 -2.70
C LYS A 357 28.85 40.96 -2.40
N GLY A 358 29.21 41.60 -1.31
CA GLY A 358 28.65 42.89 -0.93
C GLY A 358 29.00 43.97 -1.92
N TYR A 359 28.04 44.83 -2.21
CA TYR A 359 28.19 45.94 -3.14
C TYR A 359 27.72 47.24 -2.52
N THR A 360 28.42 48.30 -2.85
CA THR A 360 28.03 49.70 -2.59
C THR A 360 28.19 50.50 -3.89
N LYS A 361 27.24 51.37 -4.15
CA LYS A 361 27.33 52.32 -5.28
C LYS A 361 28.62 53.15 -5.24
N PRO A 362 29.09 53.67 -6.39
CA PRO A 362 30.26 54.57 -6.39
C PRO A 362 30.11 55.69 -5.39
N VAL A 363 31.17 55.91 -4.65
CA VAL A 363 31.26 57.04 -3.71
C VAL A 363 31.86 58.22 -4.45
N ILE A 364 31.08 59.29 -4.56
CA ILE A 364 31.46 60.52 -5.25
C ILE A 364 32.00 61.54 -4.24
N THR A 365 33.12 62.14 -4.61
CA THR A 365 33.64 63.34 -3.93
C THR A 365 33.66 64.46 -4.94
N ALA A 366 33.04 65.59 -4.62
CA ALA A 366 32.99 66.74 -5.51
C ALA A 366 33.12 68.05 -4.74
N SER A 367 33.72 69.04 -5.37
CA SER A 367 33.77 70.41 -4.87
C SER A 367 33.73 71.40 -6.02
N ALA A 368 33.11 72.51 -5.85
CA ALA A 368 33.11 73.67 -6.79
C ALA A 368 33.25 74.92 -6.06
N TYR A 369 34.08 75.84 -6.57
CA TYR A 369 34.26 77.21 -6.03
C TYR A 369 34.68 78.13 -7.17
N ARG A 370 34.38 79.42 -6.97
CA ARG A 370 34.78 80.45 -7.91
C ARG A 370 36.28 80.69 -7.87
N VAL A 371 36.83 81.03 -9.02
CA VAL A 371 38.26 81.37 -9.19
C VAL A 371 38.42 82.61 -10.10
N ASP A 372 39.52 83.26 -10.01
CA ASP A 372 39.85 84.47 -10.71
C ASP A 372 40.04 84.27 -12.25
N ALA A 373 40.55 83.10 -12.63
CA ALA A 373 40.87 82.83 -14.04
C ALA A 373 40.66 81.35 -14.40
N ASN A 374 40.57 81.07 -15.70
CA ASN A 374 40.62 79.70 -16.23
C ASN A 374 41.95 79.04 -15.80
N ASN A 375 41.84 77.75 -15.42
CA ASN A 375 42.97 76.96 -14.91
C ASN A 375 43.56 77.43 -13.57
N SER A 376 42.97 78.44 -12.92
CA SER A 376 43.39 78.89 -11.57
C SER A 376 42.91 77.94 -10.46
N SER A 377 43.60 77.98 -9.35
CA SER A 377 43.19 77.37 -8.07
C SER A 377 43.04 78.40 -6.97
N THR A 378 43.21 79.70 -7.26
CA THR A 378 43.01 80.76 -6.30
C THR A 378 41.52 81.05 -6.21
N ALA A 379 40.96 80.90 -5.00
CA ALA A 379 39.56 81.19 -4.73
C ALA A 379 39.31 82.68 -4.86
N ASP A 380 38.27 83.05 -5.61
CA ASP A 380 37.82 84.46 -5.74
C ASP A 380 36.29 84.45 -5.89
N GLU A 381 35.57 84.95 -4.90
CA GLU A 381 34.11 84.98 -4.90
C GLU A 381 33.50 85.78 -6.05
N ALA A 382 34.24 86.80 -6.54
CA ALA A 382 33.87 87.60 -7.72
C ALA A 382 34.46 87.11 -9.01
N GLY A 383 35.16 86.01 -9.00
CA GLY A 383 35.84 85.39 -10.18
C GLY A 383 34.86 84.96 -11.28
N ALA A 384 35.31 85.17 -12.53
CA ALA A 384 34.50 84.82 -13.73
C ALA A 384 34.55 83.35 -14.11
N TRP A 385 35.11 82.48 -13.31
CA TRP A 385 35.23 81.05 -13.55
C TRP A 385 34.86 80.27 -12.29
N ALA A 386 34.32 79.08 -12.45
CA ALA A 386 34.16 78.10 -11.36
C ALA A 386 35.06 76.90 -11.63
N LYS A 387 35.93 76.59 -10.65
CA LYS A 387 36.70 75.33 -10.67
C LYS A 387 35.85 74.22 -10.08
N VAL A 388 35.65 73.15 -10.83
CA VAL A 388 34.93 72.00 -10.44
C VAL A 388 35.89 70.84 -10.34
N THR A 389 35.96 70.21 -9.18
CA THR A 389 36.75 68.98 -8.94
C THR A 389 35.83 67.87 -8.55
N PHE A 390 35.94 66.74 -9.20
CA PHE A 390 35.13 65.55 -8.87
C PHE A 390 35.92 64.26 -9.15
N SER A 391 35.63 63.29 -8.33
CA SER A 391 36.17 61.93 -8.43
C SER A 391 35.13 60.90 -7.94
N ALA A 392 35.30 59.70 -8.31
CA ALA A 392 34.49 58.61 -7.80
C ALA A 392 35.40 57.40 -7.48
N THR A 393 35.10 56.74 -6.38
CA THR A 393 35.70 55.45 -6.02
C THR A 393 34.64 54.35 -6.12
N VAL A 394 35.00 53.25 -6.74
CA VAL A 394 34.12 52.09 -6.90
C VAL A 394 34.52 50.99 -5.95
N LYS A 395 33.54 50.16 -5.55
CA LYS A 395 33.81 48.95 -4.73
C LYS A 395 34.73 48.03 -5.51
N SER A 396 35.87 47.65 -4.92
CA SER A 396 36.75 46.63 -5.47
C SER A 396 36.04 45.27 -5.42
N LEU A 397 35.65 44.79 -6.59
CA LEU A 397 34.86 43.55 -6.75
C LEU A 397 35.13 42.95 -8.14
N GLY A 398 35.97 41.90 -8.16
CA GLY A 398 36.36 41.26 -9.45
C GLY A 398 36.86 42.28 -10.47
N ASN A 399 36.19 42.36 -11.62
CA ASN A 399 36.51 43.30 -12.68
C ASN A 399 35.60 44.53 -12.68
N ASN A 400 35.04 44.89 -11.53
CA ASN A 400 34.29 46.14 -11.40
C ASN A 400 35.20 47.35 -11.62
N SER A 401 34.75 48.30 -12.42
CA SER A 401 35.47 49.51 -12.74
C SER A 401 34.51 50.66 -13.00
N LEU A 402 34.97 51.85 -12.82
CA LEU A 402 34.24 53.06 -13.16
C LEU A 402 33.97 53.03 -14.69
N GLN A 403 32.72 53.17 -15.08
CA GLN A 403 32.27 53.18 -16.48
C GLN A 403 31.99 54.57 -16.98
N SER A 404 31.42 55.41 -16.13
CA SER A 404 31.23 56.83 -16.42
C SER A 404 31.38 57.66 -15.18
N LEU A 405 31.92 58.86 -15.38
CA LEU A 405 31.95 59.91 -14.39
C LEU A 405 31.74 61.24 -15.12
N THR A 406 30.60 61.85 -14.87
CA THR A 406 30.19 63.08 -15.53
C THR A 406 29.63 64.08 -14.55
N ALA A 407 29.75 65.34 -14.87
CA ALA A 407 29.17 66.41 -14.07
C ALA A 407 28.39 67.40 -14.99
N PRO A 408 27.16 67.06 -15.38
CA PRO A 408 26.27 67.99 -16.07
C PRO A 408 25.98 69.20 -15.15
N TYR A 409 25.92 70.36 -15.77
CA TYR A 409 25.54 71.58 -15.08
C TYR A 409 24.47 72.34 -15.85
N THR A 410 23.58 72.97 -15.14
CA THR A 410 22.43 73.73 -15.64
C THR A 410 22.19 74.98 -14.83
N GLY A 411 21.57 75.97 -15.43
CA GLY A 411 21.29 77.31 -14.83
C GLY A 411 21.49 78.38 -15.86
N ASP A 412 22.12 79.45 -15.50
CA ASP A 412 22.45 80.53 -16.43
C ASP A 412 23.47 80.09 -17.47
N VAL A 413 24.27 79.11 -17.14
CA VAL A 413 25.15 78.37 -18.06
C VAL A 413 24.87 76.87 -18.01
N SER A 414 25.09 76.19 -19.08
CA SER A 414 24.82 74.76 -19.13
C SER A 414 25.87 73.97 -19.94
N GLY A 415 26.07 72.71 -19.59
CA GLY A 415 27.02 71.84 -20.30
C GLY A 415 27.26 70.53 -19.48
N THR A 416 28.28 69.78 -19.87
CA THR A 416 28.70 68.58 -19.15
C THR A 416 30.21 68.49 -19.05
N LEU A 417 30.72 68.29 -17.83
CA LEU A 417 32.14 68.05 -17.59
C LEU A 417 32.41 66.55 -17.57
N THR A 418 33.45 66.16 -18.28
CA THR A 418 33.89 64.74 -18.35
C THR A 418 35.30 64.54 -17.82
N THR A 419 35.98 65.62 -17.44
CA THR A 419 37.32 65.60 -16.85
C THR A 419 37.33 66.41 -15.55
N SER A 420 38.25 66.06 -14.65
CA SER A 420 38.38 66.70 -13.33
C SER A 420 39.88 66.90 -13.04
N PRO A 421 40.33 68.09 -12.65
CA PRO A 421 39.53 69.31 -12.52
C PRO A 421 39.11 69.91 -13.86
N SER A 422 38.00 70.67 -13.87
CA SER A 422 37.50 71.44 -15.02
C SER A 422 37.07 72.84 -14.57
N TRP A 423 37.02 73.77 -15.53
CA TRP A 423 36.64 75.17 -15.23
C TRP A 423 35.46 75.56 -16.13
N ILE A 424 34.45 76.15 -15.52
CA ILE A 424 33.27 76.69 -16.19
C ILE A 424 33.36 78.21 -16.19
N SER A 425 33.21 78.86 -17.34
CA SER A 425 33.05 80.28 -17.41
C SER A 425 31.65 80.65 -16.90
N ILE A 426 31.61 81.54 -15.88
CA ILE A 426 30.38 81.94 -15.15
C ILE A 426 30.51 83.36 -14.67
N ALA A 427 29.71 84.30 -15.22
CA ALA A 427 29.74 85.67 -14.83
C ALA A 427 29.38 85.88 -13.32
N ASP A 428 29.73 87.02 -12.76
CA ASP A 428 29.58 87.30 -11.33
C ASP A 428 28.12 87.16 -10.85
N ASN A 429 27.15 87.49 -11.69
CA ASN A 429 25.73 87.45 -11.38
C ASN A 429 25.05 86.13 -11.87
N GLN A 430 25.80 85.16 -12.30
CA GLN A 430 25.29 83.89 -12.83
C GLN A 430 25.48 82.77 -11.80
N GLY A 431 24.60 81.75 -11.92
CA GLY A 431 24.67 80.57 -11.12
C GLY A 431 24.52 79.32 -11.97
N ALA A 432 25.11 78.21 -11.52
CA ALA A 432 24.91 76.90 -12.10
C ALA A 432 24.80 75.84 -11.01
N THR A 433 23.87 74.88 -11.22
CA THR A 433 23.76 73.70 -10.41
C THR A 433 24.51 72.55 -11.11
N ILE A 434 25.44 71.94 -10.42
CA ILE A 434 26.28 70.85 -10.92
C ILE A 434 25.83 69.56 -10.25
N VAL A 435 25.48 68.54 -11.07
CA VAL A 435 25.11 67.19 -10.60
C VAL A 435 26.21 66.22 -11.03
N VAL A 436 26.97 65.70 -10.09
CA VAL A 436 27.99 64.71 -10.40
C VAL A 436 27.34 63.31 -10.37
N THR A 437 27.49 62.60 -11.49
CA THR A 437 27.01 61.20 -11.59
C THR A 437 28.17 60.28 -11.92
N ALA A 438 28.15 59.12 -11.25
CA ALA A 438 29.11 58.04 -11.51
C ALA A 438 28.37 56.72 -11.67
N THR A 439 28.74 55.98 -12.68
CA THR A 439 28.30 54.57 -12.86
C THR A 439 29.52 53.68 -12.89
N ASP A 440 29.36 52.50 -12.36
CA ASP A 440 30.33 51.42 -12.46
C ASP A 440 29.74 50.23 -13.24
N ARG A 441 30.50 49.16 -13.41
CA ARG A 441 30.08 48.01 -14.17
C ARG A 441 28.89 47.26 -13.54
N VAL A 442 28.58 47.48 -12.30
CA VAL A 442 27.42 46.90 -11.60
C VAL A 442 26.15 47.69 -11.92
N THR A 443 26.24 48.99 -12.06
CA THR A 443 25.09 49.90 -12.22
C THR A 443 24.87 50.39 -13.67
N THR A 444 25.67 49.87 -14.60
CA THR A 444 25.52 50.18 -16.04
C THR A 444 24.41 49.27 -16.69
#